data_695889737821a7814a581113a151bb10
#
_entry.id   695889737821a7814a581113a151bb10
#
_cell.length_a   1.000
_cell.length_b   1.000
_cell.length_c   1.000
_cell.angle_alpha   90.00
_cell.angle_beta   90.00
_cell.angle_gamma   90.00
#
_symmetry.space_group_name_H-M   'P 1'
#
loop_
_entity.id
_entity.type
_entity.pdbx_description
1 polymer ?
#
loop_
_entity_poly.entity_id
_entity_poly.type
_entity_poly.pdbx_seq_one_letter_code
_entity_poly.pdbx_strand_id
1 'polypeptide(L)'
;MQTPVSPPQESLADIRREIDRIDDGILELIAKRLDVVERVRAYKAGTGSLGTSPIRPGREAQILRRLIDQAGDRVPADLCFRIWRALIATASLKQAAIRIHGSAGFFASPASQALLREYFGPTALAEHPSEAAALKTVAAHPGDLAAVALDGPWATAWLEGHAGEAQVIGVLPFIGAASPRPELLIFGHAEPEQTGTDETLVLTDGQLPRDFALQPLWQAKTGSLQLSSLPGFLSEGAAPLVGLTRSNGSLALSVLGRYPSPIEVRS
;
A
#
# COMPACT_ATOMS: atom_id res chain seq x y z
N MET A 1 56.22 2.53 38.33
CA MET A 1 55.68 2.79 36.97
C MET A 1 54.85 1.62 36.58
N GLN A 2 53.51 1.73 36.66
CA GLN A 2 52.59 0.71 36.16
C GLN A 2 52.35 1.00 34.69
N THR A 3 52.66 0.04 33.82
CA THR A 3 52.33 0.05 32.40
C THR A 3 50.79 0.05 32.24
N PRO A 4 50.20 0.94 31.44
CA PRO A 4 48.75 0.88 31.18
C PRO A 4 48.46 -0.41 30.44
N VAL A 5 47.59 -1.28 31.03
CA VAL A 5 47.04 -2.45 30.37
C VAL A 5 46.04 -1.94 29.33
N SER A 6 46.41 -2.04 28.06
CA SER A 6 45.48 -1.78 26.96
C SER A 6 44.30 -2.73 27.12
N PRO A 7 43.05 -2.24 26.93
CA PRO A 7 41.87 -3.13 26.94
C PRO A 7 42.06 -4.24 25.88
N PRO A 8 41.60 -5.46 26.15
CA PRO A 8 41.71 -6.55 25.20
C PRO A 8 41.03 -6.13 23.89
N GLN A 9 41.81 -6.17 22.80
CA GLN A 9 41.28 -5.90 21.47
C GLN A 9 40.32 -7.04 21.13
N GLU A 10 39.05 -6.70 20.97
CA GLU A 10 38.01 -7.63 20.55
C GLU A 10 38.40 -8.27 19.21
N SER A 11 38.39 -9.60 19.13
CA SER A 11 38.78 -10.30 17.92
C SER A 11 37.62 -10.29 16.89
N LEU A 12 37.95 -10.33 15.60
CA LEU A 12 36.93 -10.47 14.53
C LEU A 12 36.04 -11.69 14.75
N ALA A 13 36.53 -12.75 15.36
CA ALA A 13 35.77 -13.95 15.71
C ALA A 13 34.74 -13.66 16.83
N ASP A 14 35.06 -12.77 17.77
CA ASP A 14 34.14 -12.36 18.84
C ASP A 14 33.02 -11.52 18.27
N ILE A 15 33.33 -10.55 17.41
CA ILE A 15 32.34 -9.71 16.71
C ILE A 15 31.38 -10.55 15.86
N ARG A 16 31.90 -11.54 15.13
CA ARG A 16 31.05 -12.45 14.34
C ARG A 16 30.12 -13.28 15.22
N ARG A 17 30.61 -13.79 16.35
CA ARG A 17 29.77 -14.52 17.31
C ARG A 17 28.69 -13.63 17.94
N GLU A 18 28.96 -12.35 18.10
CA GLU A 18 27.94 -11.39 18.55
C GLU A 18 26.86 -11.19 17.50
N ILE A 19 27.23 -11.03 16.21
CA ILE A 19 26.28 -10.96 15.09
C ILE A 19 25.39 -12.24 15.05
N ASP A 20 26.00 -13.42 15.14
CA ASP A 20 25.26 -14.70 15.12
C ASP A 20 24.20 -14.76 16.24
N ARG A 21 24.55 -14.30 17.46
CA ARG A 21 23.58 -14.23 18.58
C ARG A 21 22.45 -13.24 18.35
N ILE A 22 22.75 -12.12 17.70
CA ILE A 22 21.72 -11.12 17.33
C ILE A 22 20.79 -11.71 16.29
N ASP A 23 21.32 -12.40 15.27
CA ASP A 23 20.53 -13.04 14.22
C ASP A 23 19.61 -14.12 14.80
N ASP A 24 20.11 -14.96 15.73
CA ASP A 24 19.30 -15.92 16.46
C ASP A 24 18.15 -15.25 17.24
N GLY A 25 18.43 -14.12 17.88
CA GLY A 25 17.43 -13.33 18.60
C GLY A 25 16.37 -12.74 17.67
N ILE A 26 16.77 -12.24 16.50
CA ILE A 26 15.86 -11.73 15.47
C ILE A 26 14.96 -12.85 14.98
N LEU A 27 15.51 -14.04 14.67
CA LEU A 27 14.77 -15.18 14.23
C LEU A 27 13.72 -15.62 15.26
N GLU A 28 14.08 -15.67 16.54
CA GLU A 28 13.15 -15.98 17.63
C GLU A 28 12.01 -14.99 17.74
N LEU A 29 12.29 -13.67 17.62
CA LEU A 29 11.27 -12.63 17.66
C LEU A 29 10.33 -12.70 16.45
N ILE A 30 10.85 -13.03 15.26
CA ILE A 30 10.04 -13.25 14.05
C ILE A 30 9.11 -14.46 14.27
N ALA A 31 9.62 -15.58 14.80
CA ALA A 31 8.81 -16.76 15.10
C ALA A 31 7.68 -16.41 16.09
N LYS A 32 7.98 -15.76 17.19
CA LYS A 32 6.98 -15.30 18.18
C LYS A 32 5.91 -14.39 17.54
N ARG A 33 6.32 -13.49 16.62
CA ARG A 33 5.36 -12.64 15.89
C ARG A 33 4.42 -13.48 15.02
N LEU A 34 4.93 -14.50 14.34
CA LEU A 34 4.11 -15.38 13.50
C LEU A 34 3.14 -16.23 14.34
N ASP A 35 3.53 -16.67 15.53
CA ASP A 35 2.63 -17.38 16.47
C ASP A 35 1.45 -16.47 16.90
N VAL A 36 1.70 -15.18 17.12
CA VAL A 36 0.62 -14.23 17.40
C VAL A 36 -0.31 -14.04 16.19
N VAL A 37 0.23 -14.05 14.96
CA VAL A 37 -0.59 -14.00 13.73
C VAL A 37 -1.52 -15.22 13.63
N GLU A 38 -1.06 -16.42 13.96
CA GLU A 38 -1.91 -17.62 13.99
C GLU A 38 -3.03 -17.50 15.04
N ARG A 39 -2.76 -16.88 16.19
CA ARG A 39 -3.80 -16.60 17.20
C ARG A 39 -4.83 -15.59 16.68
N VAL A 40 -4.42 -14.57 15.93
CA VAL A 40 -5.35 -13.63 15.27
C VAL A 40 -6.23 -14.37 14.24
N ARG A 41 -5.64 -15.27 13.44
CA ARG A 41 -6.37 -16.10 12.48
C ARG A 41 -7.42 -16.98 13.18
N ALA A 42 -7.03 -17.67 14.24
CA ALA A 42 -7.92 -18.50 15.04
C ALA A 42 -9.08 -17.70 15.65
N TYR A 43 -8.80 -16.50 16.16
CA TYR A 43 -9.82 -15.59 16.70
C TYR A 43 -10.84 -15.18 15.61
N LYS A 44 -10.36 -14.77 14.42
CA LYS A 44 -11.23 -14.41 13.29
C LYS A 44 -12.09 -15.60 12.83
N ALA A 45 -11.53 -16.81 12.83
CA ALA A 45 -12.27 -18.02 12.52
C ALA A 45 -13.43 -18.26 13.51
N GLY A 46 -13.17 -18.07 14.80
CA GLY A 46 -14.19 -18.24 15.85
C GLY A 46 -15.27 -17.18 15.87
N THR A 47 -15.00 -15.97 15.33
CA THR A 47 -15.97 -14.85 15.31
C THR A 47 -16.70 -14.69 13.98
N GLY A 48 -16.48 -15.58 13.01
CA GLY A 48 -17.09 -15.48 11.67
C GLY A 48 -16.51 -14.35 10.79
N SER A 49 -15.44 -13.70 11.24
CA SER A 49 -14.79 -12.59 10.52
C SER A 49 -13.76 -13.03 9.47
N LEU A 50 -13.76 -14.31 9.08
CA LEU A 50 -12.85 -14.86 8.05
C LEU A 50 -13.14 -14.33 6.64
N GLY A 51 -14.32 -13.77 6.38
CA GLY A 51 -14.70 -13.22 5.07
C GLY A 51 -14.16 -11.83 4.76
N THR A 52 -13.52 -11.16 5.74
CA THR A 52 -12.93 -9.84 5.50
C THR A 52 -11.52 -9.99 4.93
N SER A 53 -11.17 -9.13 3.96
CA SER A 53 -9.82 -9.09 3.40
C SER A 53 -8.75 -9.05 4.51
N PRO A 54 -7.69 -9.89 4.44
CA PRO A 54 -6.59 -9.82 5.38
C PRO A 54 -5.73 -8.56 5.17
N ILE A 55 -5.89 -7.90 4.02
CA ILE A 55 -5.20 -6.66 3.68
C ILE A 55 -5.89 -5.49 4.39
N ARG A 56 -5.15 -4.77 5.20
CA ARG A 56 -5.60 -3.60 5.94
C ARG A 56 -4.62 -2.43 5.72
N PRO A 57 -4.73 -1.71 4.59
CA PRO A 57 -3.73 -0.72 4.18
C PRO A 57 -3.47 0.35 5.25
N GLY A 58 -4.52 0.83 5.91
CA GLY A 58 -4.41 1.81 6.98
C GLY A 58 -3.58 1.30 8.17
N ARG A 59 -3.91 0.09 8.66
CA ARG A 59 -3.16 -0.54 9.77
C ARG A 59 -1.71 -0.83 9.39
N GLU A 60 -1.48 -1.29 8.16
CA GLU A 60 -0.14 -1.60 7.65
C GLU A 60 0.72 -0.34 7.58
N ALA A 61 0.15 0.76 7.05
CA ALA A 61 0.81 2.06 7.00
C ALA A 61 1.17 2.59 8.40
N GLN A 62 0.24 2.50 9.36
CA GLN A 62 0.48 2.90 10.75
C GLN A 62 1.65 2.12 11.38
N ILE A 63 1.72 0.80 11.13
CA ILE A 63 2.82 -0.03 11.62
C ILE A 63 4.15 0.43 11.02
N LEU A 64 4.21 0.60 9.69
CA LEU A 64 5.42 0.98 8.98
C LEU A 64 5.91 2.36 9.43
N ARG A 65 5.04 3.38 9.47
CA ARG A 65 5.39 4.73 9.93
C ARG A 65 5.93 4.71 11.34
N ARG A 66 5.22 4.08 12.28
CA ARG A 66 5.65 3.97 13.69
C ARG A 66 7.04 3.34 13.81
N LEU A 67 7.31 2.29 13.04
CA LEU A 67 8.59 1.58 13.13
C LEU A 67 9.74 2.36 12.50
N ILE A 68 9.49 3.04 11.39
CA ILE A 68 10.46 3.94 10.76
C ILE A 68 10.79 5.10 11.72
N ASP A 69 9.78 5.71 12.33
CA ASP A 69 9.96 6.78 13.31
C ASP A 69 10.75 6.32 14.54
N GLN A 70 10.47 5.11 15.05
CA GLN A 70 11.22 4.52 16.17
C GLN A 70 12.65 4.14 15.80
N ALA A 71 12.89 3.73 14.57
CA ALA A 71 14.23 3.41 14.06
C ALA A 71 15.13 4.65 13.99
N GLY A 72 14.56 5.80 13.62
CA GLY A 72 15.31 7.05 13.43
C GLY A 72 16.49 6.84 12.49
N ASP A 73 17.61 7.48 12.79
CA ASP A 73 18.84 7.35 11.99
C ASP A 73 19.62 6.05 12.23
N ARG A 74 19.18 5.22 13.20
CA ARG A 74 19.88 3.98 13.55
C ARG A 74 19.65 2.85 12.54
N VAL A 75 18.51 2.84 11.88
CA VAL A 75 18.16 1.87 10.83
C VAL A 75 17.63 2.63 9.62
N PRO A 76 18.23 2.47 8.45
CA PRO A 76 17.72 3.12 7.23
C PRO A 76 16.24 2.81 7.00
N ALA A 77 15.45 3.83 6.65
CA ALA A 77 14.00 3.73 6.52
C ALA A 77 13.59 2.69 5.46
N ASP A 78 14.33 2.59 4.35
CA ASP A 78 14.09 1.60 3.29
C ASP A 78 14.35 0.17 3.78
N LEU A 79 15.39 -0.05 4.60
CA LEU A 79 15.64 -1.37 5.22
C LEU A 79 14.53 -1.72 6.19
N CYS A 80 14.13 -0.79 7.06
CA CYS A 80 13.02 -0.96 7.98
C CYS A 80 11.74 -1.32 7.21
N PHE A 81 11.41 -0.56 6.16
CA PHE A 81 10.26 -0.83 5.30
C PHE A 81 10.28 -2.25 4.73
N ARG A 82 11.37 -2.68 4.07
CA ARG A 82 11.46 -4.00 3.43
C ARG A 82 11.29 -5.14 4.41
N ILE A 83 11.93 -5.06 5.58
CA ILE A 83 11.79 -6.10 6.61
C ILE A 83 10.32 -6.22 7.03
N TRP A 84 9.68 -5.12 7.41
CA TRP A 84 8.29 -5.18 7.90
C TRP A 84 7.28 -5.45 6.81
N ARG A 85 7.51 -5.00 5.57
CA ARG A 85 6.66 -5.41 4.43
C ARG A 85 6.66 -6.91 4.21
N ALA A 86 7.84 -7.54 4.24
CA ALA A 86 7.96 -9.00 4.11
C ALA A 86 7.21 -9.73 5.24
N LEU A 87 7.34 -9.25 6.49
CA LEU A 87 6.64 -9.83 7.65
C LEU A 87 5.12 -9.61 7.60
N ILE A 88 4.65 -8.46 7.11
CA ILE A 88 3.23 -8.15 6.97
C ILE A 88 2.63 -8.98 5.82
N ALA A 89 3.27 -9.00 4.65
CA ALA A 89 2.83 -9.79 3.50
C ALA A 89 2.73 -11.29 3.85
N THR A 90 3.73 -11.83 4.53
CA THR A 90 3.71 -13.23 5.02
C THR A 90 2.53 -13.47 5.96
N ALA A 91 2.26 -12.53 6.87
CA ALA A 91 1.15 -12.64 7.81
C ALA A 91 -0.21 -12.60 7.10
N SER A 92 -0.37 -11.77 6.07
CA SER A 92 -1.60 -11.70 5.27
C SER A 92 -1.84 -12.98 4.47
N LEU A 93 -0.79 -13.51 3.83
CA LEU A 93 -0.85 -14.77 3.07
C LEU A 93 -1.12 -15.99 3.95
N LYS A 94 -0.71 -15.98 5.23
CA LYS A 94 -1.07 -17.03 6.20
C LYS A 94 -2.55 -16.96 6.60
N GLN A 95 -3.20 -15.80 6.53
CA GLN A 95 -4.60 -15.62 6.91
C GLN A 95 -5.56 -16.03 5.78
N ALA A 96 -5.23 -15.72 4.51
CA ALA A 96 -6.04 -16.11 3.35
C ALA A 96 -5.16 -16.21 2.10
N ALA A 97 -5.61 -17.01 1.14
CA ALA A 97 -5.06 -17.00 -0.21
C ALA A 97 -5.48 -15.70 -0.88
N ILE A 98 -4.51 -14.90 -1.30
CA ILE A 98 -4.72 -13.63 -2.01
C ILE A 98 -4.13 -13.77 -3.41
N ARG A 99 -4.84 -13.27 -4.41
CA ARG A 99 -4.34 -13.12 -5.77
C ARG A 99 -4.35 -11.66 -6.18
N ILE A 100 -3.39 -11.30 -7.02
CA ILE A 100 -3.34 -9.98 -7.63
C ILE A 100 -3.63 -10.16 -9.12
N HIS A 101 -4.74 -9.61 -9.56
CA HIS A 101 -5.22 -9.65 -10.94
C HIS A 101 -4.72 -8.43 -11.71
N GLY A 102 -4.25 -8.63 -12.93
CA GLY A 102 -3.82 -7.57 -13.83
C GLY A 102 -3.92 -8.01 -15.28
N SER A 103 -3.80 -7.08 -16.23
CA SER A 103 -3.77 -7.42 -17.64
C SER A 103 -2.44 -8.04 -18.05
N ALA A 104 -2.43 -8.79 -19.17
CA ALA A 104 -1.19 -9.32 -19.76
C ALA A 104 -0.18 -8.21 -20.04
N GLY A 105 -0.64 -7.07 -20.57
CA GLY A 105 0.22 -5.90 -20.84
C GLY A 105 0.81 -5.30 -19.56
N PHE A 106 0.03 -5.26 -18.47
CA PHE A 106 0.50 -4.83 -17.17
C PHE A 106 1.61 -5.74 -16.61
N PHE A 107 1.42 -7.05 -16.67
CA PHE A 107 2.41 -8.01 -16.19
C PHE A 107 3.59 -8.21 -17.14
N ALA A 108 3.53 -7.72 -18.37
CA ALA A 108 4.71 -7.66 -19.25
C ALA A 108 5.74 -6.63 -18.76
N SER A 109 5.39 -5.71 -17.85
CA SER A 109 6.31 -4.74 -17.26
C SER A 109 7.10 -5.35 -16.09
N PRO A 110 8.42 -5.52 -16.17
CA PRO A 110 9.25 -5.97 -15.04
C PRO A 110 9.19 -5.00 -13.86
N ALA A 111 9.07 -3.70 -14.10
CA ALA A 111 8.97 -2.68 -13.06
C ALA A 111 7.69 -2.85 -12.24
N SER A 112 6.54 -3.03 -12.90
CA SER A 112 5.27 -3.29 -12.23
C SER A 112 5.32 -4.56 -11.38
N GLN A 113 5.90 -5.64 -11.91
CA GLN A 113 6.08 -6.88 -11.13
C GLN A 113 7.01 -6.68 -9.93
N ALA A 114 8.10 -5.92 -10.07
CA ALA A 114 9.03 -5.63 -8.97
C ALA A 114 8.32 -4.88 -7.83
N LEU A 115 7.55 -3.83 -8.13
CA LEU A 115 6.77 -3.08 -7.15
C LEU A 115 5.75 -3.98 -6.41
N LEU A 116 5.05 -4.85 -7.15
CA LEU A 116 4.12 -5.80 -6.53
C LEU A 116 4.84 -6.79 -5.61
N ARG A 117 5.98 -7.34 -6.04
CA ARG A 117 6.78 -8.27 -5.23
C ARG A 117 7.37 -7.62 -4.00
N GLU A 118 7.83 -6.39 -4.11
CA GLU A 118 8.34 -5.64 -2.97
C GLU A 118 7.24 -5.40 -1.92
N TYR A 119 6.03 -5.05 -2.36
CA TYR A 119 4.96 -4.69 -1.45
C TYR A 119 4.16 -5.90 -0.93
N PHE A 120 3.80 -6.84 -1.78
CA PHE A 120 2.92 -7.98 -1.45
C PHE A 120 3.66 -9.31 -1.29
N GLY A 121 5.01 -9.31 -1.43
CA GLY A 121 5.80 -10.54 -1.33
C GLY A 121 5.47 -11.56 -2.42
N PRO A 122 5.47 -12.88 -2.11
CA PRO A 122 5.26 -13.95 -3.07
C PRO A 122 3.77 -14.20 -3.41
N THR A 123 2.94 -13.15 -3.37
CA THR A 123 1.52 -13.24 -3.72
C THR A 123 1.33 -13.72 -5.16
N ALA A 124 0.36 -14.61 -5.38
CA ALA A 124 0.05 -15.15 -6.69
C ALA A 124 -0.46 -14.05 -7.64
N LEU A 125 0.10 -14.00 -8.86
CA LEU A 125 -0.33 -13.10 -9.91
C LEU A 125 -1.25 -13.86 -10.87
N ALA A 126 -2.37 -13.25 -11.27
CA ALA A 126 -3.36 -13.84 -12.19
C ALA A 126 -3.55 -12.91 -13.39
N GLU A 127 -3.16 -13.39 -14.57
CA GLU A 127 -3.21 -12.63 -15.80
C GLU A 127 -4.60 -12.67 -16.44
N HIS A 128 -5.02 -11.52 -16.97
CA HIS A 128 -6.27 -11.33 -17.67
C HIS A 128 -6.05 -10.69 -19.05
N PRO A 129 -7.00 -10.86 -19.99
CA PRO A 129 -6.90 -10.24 -21.31
C PRO A 129 -6.98 -8.71 -21.30
N SER A 130 -7.53 -8.11 -20.24
CA SER A 130 -7.68 -6.66 -20.09
C SER A 130 -7.82 -6.24 -18.64
N GLU A 131 -7.63 -4.94 -18.35
CA GLU A 131 -7.91 -4.33 -17.04
C GLU A 131 -9.38 -4.50 -16.64
N ALA A 132 -10.31 -4.39 -17.59
CA ALA A 132 -11.73 -4.61 -17.35
C ALA A 132 -12.01 -6.02 -16.82
N ALA A 133 -11.36 -7.04 -17.39
CA ALA A 133 -11.48 -8.42 -16.92
C ALA A 133 -10.87 -8.62 -15.52
N ALA A 134 -9.74 -7.98 -15.24
CA ALA A 134 -9.13 -8.00 -13.91
C ALA A 134 -10.03 -7.35 -12.86
N LEU A 135 -10.59 -6.15 -13.15
CA LEU A 135 -11.52 -5.45 -12.25
C LEU A 135 -12.80 -6.26 -12.00
N LYS A 136 -13.41 -6.85 -13.04
CA LYS A 136 -14.58 -7.74 -12.88
C LYS A 136 -14.29 -8.93 -11.98
N THR A 137 -13.08 -9.49 -12.07
CA THR A 137 -12.71 -10.63 -11.24
C THR A 137 -12.61 -10.21 -9.77
N VAL A 138 -12.02 -9.06 -9.48
CA VAL A 138 -11.94 -8.55 -8.10
C VAL A 138 -13.32 -8.18 -7.56
N ALA A 139 -14.20 -7.59 -8.37
CA ALA A 139 -15.59 -7.33 -7.99
C ALA A 139 -16.31 -8.61 -7.50
N ALA A 140 -16.03 -9.76 -8.12
CA ALA A 140 -16.61 -11.05 -7.76
C ALA A 140 -15.86 -11.78 -6.61
N HIS A 141 -14.63 -11.38 -6.28
CA HIS A 141 -13.77 -12.04 -5.30
C HIS A 141 -13.21 -11.03 -4.29
N PRO A 142 -13.98 -10.67 -3.24
CA PRO A 142 -13.59 -9.61 -2.29
C PRO A 142 -12.27 -9.83 -1.53
N GLY A 143 -11.72 -11.05 -1.52
CA GLY A 143 -10.42 -11.37 -0.92
C GLY A 143 -9.23 -11.05 -1.81
N ASP A 144 -9.46 -10.85 -3.11
CA ASP A 144 -8.41 -10.61 -4.10
C ASP A 144 -8.19 -9.11 -4.38
N LEU A 145 -7.12 -8.80 -5.09
CA LEU A 145 -6.73 -7.44 -5.48
C LEU A 145 -6.63 -7.32 -7.00
N ALA A 146 -6.84 -6.13 -7.55
CA ALA A 146 -6.40 -5.82 -8.90
C ALA A 146 -5.32 -4.73 -8.88
N ALA A 147 -4.32 -4.89 -9.73
CA ALA A 147 -3.28 -3.90 -9.95
C ALA A 147 -3.36 -3.39 -11.39
N VAL A 148 -3.31 -2.07 -11.53
CA VAL A 148 -3.33 -1.41 -12.84
C VAL A 148 -2.24 -0.33 -12.90
N ALA A 149 -1.69 -0.06 -14.08
CA ALA A 149 -0.81 1.07 -14.28
C ALA A 149 -1.62 2.38 -14.16
N LEU A 150 -1.01 3.41 -13.56
CA LEU A 150 -1.68 4.69 -13.31
C LEU A 150 -2.28 5.29 -14.59
N ASP A 151 -1.56 5.21 -15.70
CA ASP A 151 -1.92 5.73 -17.02
C ASP A 151 -2.59 4.68 -17.93
N GLY A 152 -2.92 3.50 -17.40
CA GLY A 152 -3.58 2.42 -18.12
C GLY A 152 -5.04 2.73 -18.49
N PRO A 153 -5.66 1.91 -19.37
CA PRO A 153 -7.02 2.12 -19.86
C PRO A 153 -8.13 1.62 -18.90
N TRP A 154 -7.85 1.48 -17.63
CA TRP A 154 -8.75 0.92 -16.62
C TRP A 154 -9.93 1.85 -16.25
N ALA A 155 -9.78 3.18 -16.41
CA ALA A 155 -10.75 4.15 -15.91
C ALA A 155 -12.12 4.03 -16.60
N THR A 156 -12.14 3.75 -17.91
CA THR A 156 -13.41 3.50 -18.63
C THR A 156 -14.12 2.28 -18.04
N ALA A 157 -13.41 1.19 -17.81
CA ALA A 157 -13.98 -0.01 -17.22
C ALA A 157 -14.50 0.23 -15.79
N TRP A 158 -13.81 1.07 -15.02
CA TRP A 158 -14.27 1.46 -13.69
C TRP A 158 -15.57 2.27 -13.76
N LEU A 159 -15.68 3.27 -14.67
CA LEU A 159 -16.90 4.05 -14.88
C LEU A 159 -18.08 3.19 -15.37
N GLU A 160 -17.81 2.13 -16.12
CA GLU A 160 -18.82 1.13 -16.54
C GLU A 160 -19.24 0.19 -15.39
N GLY A 161 -18.71 0.38 -14.18
CA GLY A 161 -19.07 -0.41 -12.99
C GLY A 161 -18.38 -1.78 -12.90
N HIS A 162 -17.33 -2.03 -13.70
CA HIS A 162 -16.67 -3.34 -13.71
C HIS A 162 -15.94 -3.66 -12.40
N ALA A 163 -15.56 -2.66 -11.63
CA ALA A 163 -14.95 -2.86 -10.32
C ALA A 163 -15.95 -3.18 -9.20
N GLY A 164 -17.27 -3.04 -9.46
CA GLY A 164 -18.29 -3.20 -8.44
C GLY A 164 -18.04 -2.27 -7.25
N GLU A 165 -17.96 -2.85 -6.05
CA GLU A 165 -17.66 -2.10 -4.81
C GLU A 165 -16.15 -1.99 -4.50
N ALA A 166 -15.28 -2.58 -5.34
CA ALA A 166 -13.84 -2.46 -5.14
C ALA A 166 -13.39 -1.01 -5.35
N GLN A 167 -12.58 -0.51 -4.43
CA GLN A 167 -12.05 0.85 -4.43
C GLN A 167 -10.53 0.83 -4.56
N VAL A 168 -9.92 1.97 -4.88
CA VAL A 168 -8.48 2.13 -4.76
C VAL A 168 -8.13 2.16 -3.27
N ILE A 169 -7.40 1.15 -2.82
CA ILE A 169 -6.99 0.96 -1.42
C ILE A 169 -5.52 1.28 -1.17
N GLY A 170 -4.77 1.55 -2.23
CA GLY A 170 -3.36 1.90 -2.13
C GLY A 170 -2.76 2.23 -3.49
N VAL A 171 -1.57 2.81 -3.44
CA VAL A 171 -0.74 3.16 -4.59
C VAL A 171 0.68 2.64 -4.38
N LEU A 172 1.41 2.37 -5.47
CA LEU A 172 2.81 1.96 -5.42
C LEU A 172 3.66 2.84 -6.35
N PRO A 173 4.94 3.11 -5.99
CA PRO A 173 5.62 2.69 -4.77
C PRO A 173 5.00 3.31 -3.51
N PHE A 174 5.07 2.60 -2.36
CA PHE A 174 4.54 3.08 -1.09
C PHE A 174 5.60 3.79 -0.22
N ILE A 175 6.86 3.71 -0.59
CA ILE A 175 7.97 4.42 0.04
C ILE A 175 8.84 5.04 -1.07
N GLY A 176 9.35 6.23 -0.84
CA GLY A 176 10.22 6.90 -1.82
C GLY A 176 10.62 8.31 -1.40
N ALA A 177 11.30 9.02 -2.30
CA ALA A 177 11.60 10.43 -2.14
C ALA A 177 10.31 11.27 -2.14
N ALA A 178 10.39 12.49 -1.61
CA ALA A 178 9.25 13.38 -1.43
C ALA A 178 8.32 13.44 -2.66
N SER A 179 7.03 13.13 -2.43
CA SER A 179 5.93 13.17 -3.40
C SER A 179 6.20 12.44 -4.73
N PRO A 180 6.61 11.17 -4.74
CA PRO A 180 6.69 10.45 -5.99
C PRO A 180 5.27 10.27 -6.54
N ARG A 181 5.07 10.64 -7.81
CA ARG A 181 3.87 10.24 -8.54
C ARG A 181 3.79 8.72 -8.52
N PRO A 182 2.67 8.09 -8.12
CA PRO A 182 2.56 6.64 -8.12
C PRO A 182 2.63 6.10 -9.55
N GLU A 183 3.05 4.85 -9.66
CA GLU A 183 3.09 4.10 -10.92
C GLU A 183 1.89 3.15 -11.04
N LEU A 184 1.43 2.62 -9.90
CA LEU A 184 0.37 1.62 -9.84
C LEU A 184 -0.74 2.05 -8.89
N LEU A 185 -1.97 1.67 -9.24
CA LEU A 185 -3.14 1.69 -8.38
C LEU A 185 -3.51 0.25 -7.98
N ILE A 186 -3.89 0.06 -6.73
CA ILE A 186 -4.33 -1.22 -6.18
C ILE A 186 -5.80 -1.11 -5.82
N PHE A 187 -6.64 -1.92 -6.47
CA PHE A 187 -8.06 -2.04 -6.17
C PHE A 187 -8.34 -3.23 -5.27
N GLY A 188 -9.27 -3.08 -4.35
CA GLY A 188 -9.70 -4.13 -3.44
C GLY A 188 -10.92 -3.72 -2.61
N HIS A 189 -11.39 -4.64 -1.77
CA HIS A 189 -12.55 -4.44 -0.89
C HIS A 189 -12.17 -4.19 0.58
N ALA A 190 -10.92 -3.75 0.84
CA ALA A 190 -10.53 -3.40 2.19
C ALA A 190 -11.33 -2.16 2.67
N GLU A 191 -11.87 -2.24 3.89
CA GLU A 191 -12.50 -1.10 4.53
C GLU A 191 -11.49 0.05 4.68
N PRO A 192 -11.82 1.26 4.19
CA PRO A 192 -10.93 2.40 4.35
C PRO A 192 -10.77 2.77 5.82
N GLU A 193 -9.53 2.83 6.29
CA GLU A 193 -9.19 3.20 7.68
C GLU A 193 -8.47 4.53 7.69
N GLN A 194 -8.97 5.48 8.47
CA GLN A 194 -8.30 6.77 8.64
C GLN A 194 -7.02 6.59 9.45
N THR A 195 -5.90 7.08 8.93
CA THR A 195 -4.57 6.95 9.55
C THR A 195 -4.00 8.27 10.07
N GLY A 196 -4.62 9.38 9.71
CA GLY A 196 -4.14 10.74 9.99
C GLY A 196 -3.24 11.31 8.89
N THR A 197 -2.72 10.46 7.99
CA THR A 197 -1.95 10.87 6.80
C THR A 197 -2.46 10.04 5.63
N ASP A 198 -3.54 10.52 5.02
CA ASP A 198 -4.31 9.81 4.01
C ASP A 198 -4.50 10.66 2.76
N GLU A 199 -4.84 10.00 1.68
CA GLU A 199 -5.19 10.61 0.41
C GLU A 199 -6.55 10.11 -0.06
N THR A 200 -7.29 11.00 -0.72
CA THR A 200 -8.53 10.68 -1.43
C THR A 200 -8.30 10.83 -2.93
N LEU A 201 -8.42 9.74 -3.66
CA LEU A 201 -8.28 9.74 -5.12
C LEU A 201 -9.62 10.03 -5.78
N VAL A 202 -9.63 11.05 -6.62
CA VAL A 202 -10.80 11.44 -7.40
C VAL A 202 -10.51 11.35 -8.89
N LEU A 203 -11.53 10.98 -9.64
CA LEU A 203 -11.58 10.97 -11.10
C LEU A 203 -12.54 12.06 -11.58
N THR A 204 -12.11 12.88 -12.54
CA THR A 204 -12.94 13.96 -13.11
C THR A 204 -12.86 13.93 -14.64
N ASP A 205 -13.90 14.43 -15.30
CA ASP A 205 -13.97 14.61 -16.76
C ASP A 205 -13.29 15.92 -17.22
N GLY A 206 -12.80 16.73 -16.29
CA GLY A 206 -12.09 17.98 -16.54
C GLY A 206 -11.09 18.29 -15.45
N GLN A 207 -10.40 19.41 -15.61
CA GLN A 207 -9.44 19.90 -14.62
C GLN A 207 -10.16 20.46 -13.39
N LEU A 208 -9.58 20.24 -12.22
CA LEU A 208 -10.02 20.90 -11.00
C LEU A 208 -9.91 22.43 -11.15
N PRO A 209 -10.87 23.20 -10.62
CA PRO A 209 -10.80 24.67 -10.63
C PRO A 209 -9.51 25.16 -9.96
N ARG A 210 -8.96 26.28 -10.45
CA ARG A 210 -7.73 26.86 -9.89
C ARG A 210 -7.89 27.35 -8.45
N ASP A 211 -9.12 27.72 -8.09
CA ASP A 211 -9.54 28.17 -6.75
C ASP A 211 -10.07 27.05 -5.88
N PHE A 212 -9.88 25.79 -6.28
CA PHE A 212 -10.27 24.66 -5.46
C PHE A 212 -9.53 24.67 -4.13
N ALA A 213 -10.27 24.47 -3.04
CA ALA A 213 -9.78 24.66 -1.67
C ALA A 213 -8.60 23.72 -1.28
N LEU A 214 -8.49 22.57 -1.96
CA LEU A 214 -7.43 21.59 -1.70
C LEU A 214 -6.52 21.48 -2.93
N GLN A 215 -5.23 21.74 -2.72
CA GLN A 215 -4.25 21.52 -3.79
C GLN A 215 -3.97 20.00 -3.91
N PRO A 216 -4.09 19.41 -5.11
CA PRO A 216 -3.74 18.01 -5.31
C PRO A 216 -2.28 17.75 -4.98
N LEU A 217 -2.01 16.64 -4.31
CA LEU A 217 -0.64 16.16 -4.04
C LEU A 217 0.03 15.73 -5.34
N TRP A 218 -0.72 15.08 -6.21
CA TRP A 218 -0.31 14.73 -7.57
C TRP A 218 -1.52 14.65 -8.50
N GLN A 219 -1.26 14.74 -9.78
CA GLN A 219 -2.27 14.60 -10.83
C GLN A 219 -1.75 13.75 -11.98
N ALA A 220 -2.66 13.03 -12.65
CA ALA A 220 -2.37 12.21 -13.81
C ALA A 220 -3.56 12.21 -14.79
N LYS A 221 -3.31 11.78 -16.02
CA LYS A 221 -4.36 11.54 -17.00
C LYS A 221 -4.50 10.03 -17.25
N THR A 222 -5.72 9.58 -17.42
CA THR A 222 -6.05 8.25 -17.92
C THR A 222 -7.08 8.41 -19.03
N GLY A 223 -6.64 8.27 -20.29
CA GLY A 223 -7.45 8.66 -21.45
C GLY A 223 -7.78 10.15 -21.44
N SER A 224 -9.09 10.47 -21.54
CA SER A 224 -9.60 11.86 -21.48
C SER A 224 -9.87 12.34 -20.05
N LEU A 225 -9.75 11.46 -19.05
CA LEU A 225 -10.09 11.74 -17.66
C LEU A 225 -8.87 12.24 -16.88
N GLN A 226 -9.15 12.99 -15.81
CA GLN A 226 -8.15 13.53 -14.91
C GLN A 226 -8.23 12.80 -13.56
N LEU A 227 -7.09 12.27 -13.12
CA LEU A 227 -6.89 11.79 -11.76
C LEU A 227 -6.31 12.90 -10.90
N SER A 228 -6.80 13.03 -9.68
CA SER A 228 -6.23 13.97 -8.69
C SER A 228 -6.22 13.29 -7.32
N SER A 229 -5.06 13.23 -6.68
CA SER A 229 -4.97 12.84 -5.28
C SER A 229 -5.10 14.05 -4.40
N LEU A 230 -6.10 14.05 -3.53
CA LEU A 230 -6.38 15.14 -2.61
C LEU A 230 -5.89 14.77 -1.20
N PRO A 231 -5.28 15.71 -0.47
CA PRO A 231 -4.84 15.45 0.90
C PRO A 231 -6.02 15.18 1.83
N GLY A 232 -5.88 14.16 2.67
CA GLY A 232 -6.82 13.82 3.72
C GLY A 232 -7.81 12.71 3.33
N PHE A 233 -8.51 12.25 4.37
CA PHE A 233 -9.56 11.22 4.27
C PHE A 233 -10.92 11.89 4.07
N LEU A 234 -11.28 12.18 2.82
CA LEU A 234 -12.49 12.93 2.47
C LEU A 234 -13.67 11.97 2.26
N SER A 235 -14.77 12.15 2.96
CA SER A 235 -16.04 11.49 2.62
C SER A 235 -16.62 12.09 1.34
N GLU A 236 -17.51 11.35 0.65
CA GLU A 236 -18.18 11.85 -0.56
C GLU A 236 -18.99 13.12 -0.31
N GLY A 237 -19.55 13.25 0.91
CA GLY A 237 -20.26 14.45 1.36
C GLY A 237 -19.38 15.57 1.93
N ALA A 238 -18.04 15.42 1.87
CA ALA A 238 -17.14 16.47 2.39
C ALA A 238 -17.31 17.78 1.61
N ALA A 239 -17.34 18.90 2.35
CA ALA A 239 -17.58 20.23 1.79
C ALA A 239 -16.73 20.57 0.54
N PRO A 240 -15.41 20.23 0.50
CA PRO A 240 -14.61 20.50 -0.69
C PRO A 240 -15.12 19.75 -1.93
N LEU A 241 -15.51 18.46 -1.81
CA LEU A 241 -15.98 17.64 -2.94
C LEU A 241 -17.38 18.09 -3.40
N VAL A 242 -18.29 18.33 -2.45
CA VAL A 242 -19.64 18.84 -2.75
C VAL A 242 -19.59 20.23 -3.39
N GLY A 243 -18.62 21.06 -2.98
CA GLY A 243 -18.38 22.38 -3.59
C GLY A 243 -18.04 22.29 -5.08
N LEU A 244 -17.23 21.30 -5.48
CA LEU A 244 -16.86 21.08 -6.89
C LEU A 244 -18.07 20.77 -7.76
N THR A 245 -18.94 19.86 -7.33
CA THR A 245 -20.13 19.47 -8.10
C THR A 245 -21.18 20.59 -8.18
N ARG A 246 -21.23 21.47 -7.17
CA ARG A 246 -22.18 22.62 -7.15
C ARG A 246 -21.68 23.84 -7.92
N SER A 247 -20.39 24.13 -7.85
CA SER A 247 -19.82 25.33 -8.47
C SER A 247 -19.55 25.17 -9.97
N ASN A 248 -19.31 23.95 -10.42
CA ASN A 248 -19.07 23.59 -11.82
C ASN A 248 -20.10 22.54 -12.26
N GLY A 249 -21.33 22.96 -12.54
CA GLY A 249 -22.44 22.07 -12.87
C GLY A 249 -22.24 21.10 -14.06
N SER A 250 -21.05 21.11 -14.67
CA SER A 250 -20.65 20.19 -15.74
C SER A 250 -19.48 19.26 -15.36
N LEU A 251 -18.86 19.41 -14.19
CA LEU A 251 -17.74 18.53 -13.80
C LEU A 251 -18.28 17.26 -13.15
N ALA A 252 -18.19 16.14 -13.87
CA ALA A 252 -18.45 14.84 -13.28
C ALA A 252 -17.24 14.44 -12.38
N LEU A 253 -17.53 14.15 -11.10
CA LEU A 253 -16.55 13.75 -10.10
C LEU A 253 -16.94 12.42 -9.49
N SER A 254 -15.99 11.49 -9.44
CA SER A 254 -16.13 10.21 -8.76
C SER A 254 -14.97 9.99 -7.79
N VAL A 255 -15.27 9.53 -6.58
CA VAL A 255 -14.25 9.10 -5.61
C VAL A 255 -13.87 7.67 -5.91
N LEU A 256 -12.62 7.43 -6.28
CA LEU A 256 -12.08 6.11 -6.58
C LEU A 256 -11.72 5.31 -5.33
N GLY A 257 -11.35 6.01 -4.26
CA GLY A 257 -10.98 5.40 -3.00
C GLY A 257 -10.22 6.34 -2.08
N ARG A 258 -9.90 5.80 -0.91
CA ARG A 258 -9.14 6.48 0.16
C ARG A 258 -8.09 5.53 0.65
N TYR A 259 -6.87 6.01 0.76
CA TYR A 259 -5.73 5.18 1.12
C TYR A 259 -4.70 5.98 1.93
N PRO A 260 -3.87 5.29 2.73
CA PRO A 260 -2.78 5.96 3.44
C PRO A 260 -1.76 6.51 2.44
N SER A 261 -1.33 7.76 2.65
CA SER A 261 -0.28 8.38 1.82
C SER A 261 1.00 7.54 1.84
N PRO A 262 1.73 7.44 0.73
CA PRO A 262 3.06 6.85 0.70
C PRO A 262 3.99 7.47 1.75
N ILE A 263 5.00 6.71 2.16
CA ILE A 263 5.99 7.16 3.14
C ILE A 263 7.11 7.91 2.43
N GLU A 264 7.30 9.18 2.80
CA GLU A 264 8.41 9.98 2.31
C GLU A 264 9.67 9.71 3.13
N VAL A 265 10.75 9.34 2.46
CA VAL A 265 12.07 9.20 3.07
C VAL A 265 12.88 10.45 2.74
N ARG A 266 13.33 11.14 3.78
CA ARG A 266 14.30 12.24 3.61
C ARG A 266 15.65 11.62 3.26
N SER A 267 16.18 12.01 2.11
CA SER A 267 17.56 11.68 1.68
C SER A 267 18.59 12.46 2.52
#